data_a7910affd72e6465409a43d724a78eb4
#
_entry.id   a7910affd72e6465409a43d724a78eb4
#
_cell.length_a   1.000
_cell.length_b   1.000
_cell.length_c   1.000
_cell.angle_alpha   90.00
_cell.angle_beta   90.00
_cell.angle_gamma   90.00
#
_symmetry.space_group_name_H-M   'P 1'
#
loop_
_entity.id
_entity.type
_entity.pdbx_description
1 polymer ?
#
loop_
_entity_poly.entity_id
_entity_poly.type
_entity_poly.pdbx_seq_one_letter_code
_entity_poly.pdbx_strand_id
1 'polypeptide(L)'
;MIMKKNHLWLLTAILYCCLVMTTVSCSKDDDTANPEPGAEFKAMLRSLNWGNDTCFVYGHKTPDVDAVTSALSYAKLMNILGYNCKAKVSSSMNRETQYIAKHFGFDLPALKTSVVPQTRLILTDHTDYAQCVDGAREAIILQKIDHHVEGDIADATIPYVRREMIGSTNTIIYECFKELGLNIDDETARIMLAGIVSDTRNLSKTITSNIDSIAWQALTTQLGISSDSMAVINRNMEDAANDYSGMTDEEIVLSDYKDYEINGHSIGFGSLACKQAEMDAFIARMLAVMPEVMKQKGRQMLFAKIDNLVPNTGSDKGTKPYVEDGIYFIYYGEGTKKVAEAVFGPSLREGVCYTVENLSRKQIVPRITEELK
;
A
#
# COMPACT_ATOMS: atom_id res chain seq x y z
N MET A 1 -36.99 -28.74 67.02
CA MET A 1 -37.74 -27.47 67.28
C MET A 1 -36.77 -26.38 67.69
N ILE A 2 -36.09 -25.72 66.78
CA ILE A 2 -35.32 -24.50 66.95
C ILE A 2 -35.05 -23.94 65.52
N MET A 3 -35.90 -23.09 65.08
CA MET A 3 -35.58 -22.15 63.94
C MET A 3 -36.51 -20.96 64.12
N LYS A 4 -36.01 -19.84 64.64
CA LYS A 4 -36.54 -18.48 64.50
C LYS A 4 -35.70 -17.53 65.32
N LYS A 5 -34.53 -17.09 64.79
CA LYS A 5 -33.80 -15.92 65.37
C LYS A 5 -32.88 -15.19 64.46
N ASN A 6 -32.89 -15.45 63.17
CA ASN A 6 -31.87 -14.85 62.28
C ASN A 6 -32.38 -13.85 61.18
N HIS A 7 -33.67 -13.49 61.22
CA HIS A 7 -34.22 -12.53 60.24
C HIS A 7 -34.36 -11.08 60.70
N LEU A 8 -34.10 -10.78 61.97
CA LEU A 8 -34.29 -9.42 62.47
C LEU A 8 -32.97 -8.56 62.33
N TRP A 9 -31.80 -9.17 62.19
CA TRP A 9 -30.55 -8.45 62.04
C TRP A 9 -30.25 -8.05 60.57
N LEU A 10 -30.87 -8.68 59.58
CA LEU A 10 -30.69 -8.35 58.18
C LEU A 10 -31.43 -7.10 57.75
N LEU A 11 -32.59 -6.82 58.41
CA LEU A 11 -33.41 -5.65 58.10
C LEU A 11 -32.86 -4.34 58.71
N THR A 12 -32.15 -4.41 59.83
CA THR A 12 -31.52 -3.22 60.44
C THR A 12 -30.21 -2.83 59.74
N ALA A 13 -29.47 -3.77 59.11
CA ALA A 13 -28.28 -3.46 58.33
C ALA A 13 -28.60 -2.78 56.99
N ILE A 14 -29.76 -3.12 56.38
CA ILE A 14 -30.19 -2.51 55.12
C ILE A 14 -30.72 -1.09 55.32
N LEU A 15 -31.36 -0.81 56.48
CA LEU A 15 -31.84 0.54 56.77
C LEU A 15 -30.75 1.53 57.17
N TYR A 16 -29.57 1.05 57.66
CA TYR A 16 -28.45 1.92 58.02
C TYR A 16 -27.58 2.25 56.80
N CYS A 17 -27.56 1.42 55.74
CA CYS A 17 -26.91 1.73 54.47
C CYS A 17 -27.67 2.73 53.60
N CYS A 18 -28.99 2.86 53.77
CA CYS A 18 -29.77 3.83 53.00
C CYS A 18 -29.78 5.26 53.59
N LEU A 19 -29.25 5.48 54.81
CA LEU A 19 -29.28 6.79 55.47
C LEU A 19 -27.95 7.54 55.42
N VAL A 20 -26.92 6.97 54.80
CA VAL A 20 -25.58 7.61 54.61
C VAL A 20 -25.34 8.07 53.17
N MET A 21 -26.32 7.92 52.25
CA MET A 21 -26.18 8.32 50.84
C MET A 21 -26.85 9.66 50.49
N THR A 22 -26.99 10.57 51.41
CA THR A 22 -27.57 11.88 51.08
C THR A 22 -26.75 13.04 51.66
N THR A 23 -25.47 13.15 51.38
CA THR A 23 -24.75 14.43 51.30
C THR A 23 -23.39 14.23 50.63
N VAL A 24 -23.34 13.74 49.42
CA VAL A 24 -22.27 14.10 48.48
C VAL A 24 -22.92 15.05 47.49
N SER A 25 -22.77 16.34 47.76
CA SER A 25 -22.98 17.38 46.79
C SER A 25 -22.02 17.11 45.64
N CYS A 26 -22.51 16.51 44.56
CA CYS A 26 -21.80 16.57 43.30
C CYS A 26 -21.75 18.04 42.88
N SER A 27 -20.61 18.68 43.08
CA SER A 27 -20.25 19.81 42.27
C SER A 27 -20.26 19.33 40.83
N LYS A 28 -21.24 19.79 40.07
CA LYS A 28 -21.18 19.73 38.61
C LYS A 28 -20.01 20.59 38.19
N ASP A 29 -18.93 19.95 37.77
CA ASP A 29 -17.92 20.41 36.82
C ASP A 29 -17.08 19.19 36.46
N ASP A 30 -17.70 18.18 35.84
CA ASP A 30 -17.06 17.21 34.97
C ASP A 30 -17.65 17.41 33.57
N ASP A 31 -17.24 18.51 32.94
CA ASP A 31 -17.11 18.58 31.50
C ASP A 31 -16.01 17.59 31.08
N THR A 32 -16.29 16.29 31.17
CA THR A 32 -15.63 15.30 30.38
C THR A 32 -16.11 15.51 28.95
N ALA A 33 -15.69 16.62 28.34
CA ALA A 33 -15.81 16.80 26.91
C ALA A 33 -15.23 15.54 26.25
N ASN A 34 -16.03 14.80 25.48
CA ASN A 34 -15.51 13.71 24.66
C ASN A 34 -14.27 14.26 23.95
N PRO A 35 -13.13 13.57 24.02
CA PRO A 35 -11.91 14.08 23.40
C PRO A 35 -12.21 14.36 21.93
N GLU A 36 -11.73 15.49 21.45
CA GLU A 36 -11.90 15.89 20.05
C GLU A 36 -11.40 14.75 19.12
N PRO A 37 -12.15 14.36 18.07
CA PRO A 37 -11.74 13.31 17.17
C PRO A 37 -10.29 13.49 16.71
N GLY A 38 -9.46 12.46 16.86
CA GLY A 38 -8.04 12.49 16.50
C GLY A 38 -7.16 13.41 17.36
N ALA A 39 -7.55 13.73 18.60
CA ALA A 39 -6.80 14.63 19.48
C ALA A 39 -5.34 14.18 19.67
N GLU A 40 -5.09 12.89 19.86
CA GLU A 40 -3.74 12.32 20.01
C GLU A 40 -2.92 12.48 18.73
N PHE A 41 -3.51 12.15 17.58
CA PHE A 41 -2.85 12.32 16.28
C PHE A 41 -2.52 13.80 16.01
N LYS A 42 -3.46 14.71 16.26
CA LYS A 42 -3.22 16.15 16.13
C LYS A 42 -2.14 16.65 17.10
N ALA A 43 -2.08 16.11 18.31
CA ALA A 43 -1.03 16.45 19.29
C ALA A 43 0.34 15.96 18.81
N MET A 44 0.43 14.74 18.31
CA MET A 44 1.64 14.18 17.70
C MET A 44 2.10 15.04 16.52
N LEU A 45 1.21 15.40 15.57
CA LEU A 45 1.55 16.26 14.43
C LEU A 45 2.15 17.60 14.87
N ARG A 46 1.59 18.23 15.92
CA ARG A 46 2.13 19.50 16.49
C ARG A 46 3.52 19.35 17.09
N SER A 47 3.91 18.14 17.51
CA SER A 47 5.24 17.88 18.08
C SER A 47 6.34 17.70 17.03
N LEU A 48 5.98 17.48 15.74
CA LEU A 48 6.94 17.26 14.67
C LEU A 48 7.64 18.56 14.26
N ASN A 49 8.91 18.44 13.84
CA ASN A 49 9.69 19.57 13.34
C ASN A 49 9.39 19.84 11.85
N TRP A 50 8.25 20.44 11.55
CA TRP A 50 7.83 20.77 10.18
C TRP A 50 8.73 21.81 9.50
N GLY A 51 9.40 22.69 10.25
CA GLY A 51 10.12 23.84 9.70
C GLY A 51 9.19 24.82 8.99
N ASN A 52 9.77 25.65 8.12
CA ASN A 52 9.02 26.66 7.36
C ASN A 52 8.82 26.33 5.88
N ASP A 53 9.54 25.31 5.39
CA ASP A 53 9.51 24.91 3.98
C ASP A 53 8.36 23.92 3.70
N THR A 54 8.06 23.74 2.42
CA THR A 54 7.11 22.71 1.98
C THR A 54 7.63 21.32 2.35
N CYS A 55 6.82 20.53 3.04
CA CYS A 55 7.03 19.09 3.22
C CYS A 55 6.56 18.34 1.96
N PHE A 56 7.41 17.48 1.40
CA PHE A 56 7.01 16.69 0.24
C PHE A 56 6.54 15.30 0.66
N VAL A 57 5.44 14.85 0.05
CA VAL A 57 4.89 13.50 0.23
C VAL A 57 5.23 12.68 -1.01
N TYR A 58 5.92 11.56 -0.80
CA TYR A 58 6.34 10.66 -1.87
C TYR A 58 5.87 9.23 -1.61
N GLY A 59 5.30 8.61 -2.64
CA GLY A 59 5.28 7.16 -2.77
C GLY A 59 6.63 6.61 -3.23
N HIS A 60 6.69 5.33 -3.54
CA HIS A 60 7.94 4.69 -3.99
C HIS A 60 8.42 5.18 -5.36
N LYS A 61 9.71 4.96 -5.64
CA LYS A 61 10.47 5.53 -6.76
C LYS A 61 9.94 5.13 -8.15
N THR A 62 9.40 3.92 -8.31
CA THR A 62 8.71 3.49 -9.53
C THR A 62 7.20 3.52 -9.24
N PRO A 63 6.55 4.70 -9.38
CA PRO A 63 5.26 4.92 -8.78
C PRO A 63 4.15 4.16 -9.51
N ASP A 64 3.48 3.25 -8.81
CA ASP A 64 2.23 2.64 -9.22
C ASP A 64 1.02 3.50 -8.76
N VAL A 65 -0.18 2.99 -8.92
CA VAL A 65 -1.40 3.76 -8.59
C VAL A 65 -1.47 4.06 -7.10
N ASP A 66 -1.18 3.06 -6.22
CA ASP A 66 -1.29 3.26 -4.76
C ASP A 66 -0.23 4.25 -4.27
N ALA A 67 1.01 4.14 -4.75
CA ALA A 67 2.09 5.07 -4.42
C ALA A 67 1.77 6.53 -4.79
N VAL A 68 1.16 6.75 -5.97
CA VAL A 68 0.79 8.10 -6.44
C VAL A 68 -0.41 8.64 -5.67
N THR A 69 -1.45 7.83 -5.53
CA THR A 69 -2.72 8.26 -4.93
C THR A 69 -2.63 8.38 -3.41
N SER A 70 -1.82 7.56 -2.74
CA SER A 70 -1.55 7.72 -1.31
C SER A 70 -0.77 8.99 -1.02
N ALA A 71 0.21 9.33 -1.85
CA ALA A 71 0.92 10.61 -1.72
C ALA A 71 -0.03 11.82 -1.89
N LEU A 72 -0.94 11.77 -2.88
CA LEU A 72 -1.94 12.82 -3.11
C LEU A 72 -2.92 12.94 -1.95
N SER A 73 -3.56 11.84 -1.55
CA SER A 73 -4.59 11.83 -0.50
C SER A 73 -4.00 12.21 0.87
N TYR A 74 -2.78 11.76 1.18
CA TYR A 74 -2.13 12.13 2.44
C TYR A 74 -1.65 13.58 2.47
N ALA A 75 -1.10 14.11 1.35
CA ALA A 75 -0.78 15.52 1.25
C ALA A 75 -2.04 16.39 1.44
N LYS A 76 -3.18 15.97 0.89
CA LYS A 76 -4.45 16.68 1.06
C LYS A 76 -4.93 16.65 2.52
N LEU A 77 -4.82 15.50 3.20
CA LEU A 77 -5.11 15.37 4.63
C LEU A 77 -4.27 16.35 5.46
N MET A 78 -2.95 16.36 5.22
CA MET A 78 -2.05 17.26 5.96
C MET A 78 -2.38 18.74 5.71
N ASN A 79 -2.74 19.13 4.48
CA ASN A 79 -3.15 20.50 4.15
C ASN A 79 -4.47 20.90 4.83
N ILE A 80 -5.44 19.98 4.94
CA ILE A 80 -6.69 20.22 5.72
C ILE A 80 -6.35 20.49 7.19
N LEU A 81 -5.33 19.81 7.73
CA LEU A 81 -4.87 20.00 9.10
C LEU A 81 -3.95 21.22 9.30
N GLY A 82 -3.70 22.01 8.21
CA GLY A 82 -2.93 23.25 8.27
C GLY A 82 -1.43 23.12 7.99
N TYR A 83 -0.94 21.96 7.56
CA TYR A 83 0.46 21.74 7.21
C TYR A 83 0.70 21.94 5.72
N ASN A 84 1.80 22.61 5.33
CA ASN A 84 2.14 22.86 3.92
C ASN A 84 2.78 21.64 3.29
N CYS A 85 1.97 20.72 2.73
CA CYS A 85 2.41 19.49 2.10
C CYS A 85 2.11 19.46 0.59
N LYS A 86 3.02 18.86 -0.20
CA LYS A 86 2.83 18.67 -1.64
C LYS A 86 3.24 17.27 -2.06
N ALA A 87 2.34 16.55 -2.70
CA ALA A 87 2.66 15.28 -3.34
C ALA A 87 3.63 15.49 -4.51
N LYS A 88 4.58 14.57 -4.67
CA LYS A 88 5.55 14.51 -5.76
C LYS A 88 5.76 13.07 -6.19
N VAL A 89 6.25 12.89 -7.41
CA VAL A 89 6.75 11.60 -7.91
C VAL A 89 8.21 11.76 -8.30
N SER A 90 8.99 10.69 -8.16
CA SER A 90 10.43 10.69 -8.44
C SER A 90 10.79 10.13 -9.82
N SER A 91 9.83 9.50 -10.51
CA SER A 91 9.98 9.05 -11.90
C SER A 91 8.66 9.17 -12.68
N SER A 92 8.67 8.78 -13.94
CA SER A 92 7.47 8.71 -14.78
C SER A 92 6.49 7.67 -14.21
N MET A 93 5.21 7.99 -14.25
CA MET A 93 4.13 7.11 -13.83
C MET A 93 3.78 6.10 -14.92
N ASN A 94 3.37 4.89 -14.51
CA ASN A 94 2.96 3.83 -15.41
C ASN A 94 1.63 4.15 -16.13
N ARG A 95 1.26 3.35 -17.12
CA ARG A 95 0.07 3.57 -17.93
C ARG A 95 -1.25 3.37 -17.16
N GLU A 96 -1.25 2.47 -16.18
CA GLU A 96 -2.39 2.27 -15.28
C GLU A 96 -2.72 3.55 -14.52
N THR A 97 -1.70 4.17 -13.90
CA THR A 97 -1.83 5.44 -13.17
C THR A 97 -2.33 6.57 -14.08
N GLN A 98 -1.78 6.68 -15.28
CA GLN A 98 -2.21 7.68 -16.27
C GLN A 98 -3.67 7.46 -16.71
N TYR A 99 -4.06 6.20 -16.94
CA TYR A 99 -5.42 5.83 -17.30
C TYR A 99 -6.42 6.22 -16.21
N ILE A 100 -6.17 5.80 -14.96
CA ILE A 100 -7.15 6.03 -13.88
C ILE A 100 -7.25 7.50 -13.47
N ALA A 101 -6.14 8.23 -13.51
CA ALA A 101 -6.14 9.67 -13.26
C ALA A 101 -7.01 10.42 -14.29
N LYS A 102 -6.86 10.06 -15.57
CA LYS A 102 -7.69 10.60 -16.65
C LYS A 102 -9.16 10.19 -16.51
N HIS A 103 -9.42 8.92 -16.16
CA HIS A 103 -10.78 8.38 -16.02
C HIS A 103 -11.54 9.06 -14.87
N PHE A 104 -10.90 9.22 -13.71
CA PHE A 104 -11.49 9.84 -12.53
C PHE A 104 -11.35 11.38 -12.50
N GLY A 105 -10.55 11.96 -13.39
CA GLY A 105 -10.42 13.41 -13.56
C GLY A 105 -9.68 14.08 -12.40
N PHE A 106 -8.57 13.49 -11.93
CA PHE A 106 -7.69 14.13 -10.94
C PHE A 106 -6.29 14.41 -11.51
N ASP A 107 -5.66 15.45 -11.00
CA ASP A 107 -4.33 15.88 -11.43
C ASP A 107 -3.23 14.98 -10.84
N LEU A 108 -2.26 14.63 -11.68
CA LEU A 108 -1.09 13.86 -11.28
C LEU A 108 -0.02 14.75 -10.62
N PRO A 109 0.74 14.24 -9.61
CA PRO A 109 1.77 15.01 -8.94
C PRO A 109 2.91 15.38 -9.90
N ALA A 110 3.49 16.56 -9.72
CA ALA A 110 4.63 17.01 -10.51
C ALA A 110 5.88 16.16 -10.20
N LEU A 111 6.66 15.85 -11.25
CA LEU A 111 7.94 15.17 -11.16
C LEU A 111 8.96 16.01 -10.38
N LYS A 112 9.63 15.38 -9.42
CA LYS A 112 10.80 15.89 -8.70
C LYS A 112 11.69 14.71 -8.33
N THR A 113 12.74 14.48 -9.10
CA THR A 113 13.57 13.26 -9.07
C THR A 113 14.50 13.16 -7.88
N SER A 114 14.80 14.28 -7.21
CA SER A 114 15.70 14.31 -6.05
C SER A 114 15.30 15.37 -5.04
N VAL A 115 15.79 15.21 -3.81
CA VAL A 115 15.69 16.19 -2.74
C VAL A 115 17.07 16.56 -2.21
N VAL A 116 17.19 17.76 -1.64
CA VAL A 116 18.44 18.22 -1.00
C VAL A 116 18.45 17.82 0.49
N PRO A 117 19.62 17.76 1.13
CA PRO A 117 19.72 17.50 2.57
C PRO A 117 18.77 18.37 3.39
N GLN A 118 18.25 17.81 4.48
CA GLN A 118 17.30 18.46 5.39
C GLN A 118 15.93 18.77 4.81
N THR A 119 15.61 18.39 3.56
CA THR A 119 14.24 18.43 3.04
C THR A 119 13.32 17.59 3.93
N ARG A 120 12.15 18.10 4.26
CA ARG A 120 11.15 17.35 5.05
C ARG A 120 10.32 16.47 4.15
N LEU A 121 10.24 15.21 4.52
CA LEU A 121 9.55 14.17 3.75
C LEU A 121 8.49 13.46 4.59
N ILE A 122 7.42 13.07 3.92
CA ILE A 122 6.49 12.03 4.34
C ILE A 122 6.59 10.92 3.29
N LEU A 123 6.78 9.70 3.75
CA LEU A 123 6.84 8.52 2.88
C LEU A 123 5.49 7.79 2.93
N THR A 124 4.99 7.41 1.76
CA THR A 124 3.80 6.55 1.63
C THR A 124 4.15 5.34 0.77
N ASP A 125 3.56 4.19 1.08
CA ASP A 125 3.59 2.98 0.26
C ASP A 125 5.00 2.39 0.01
N HIS A 126 5.96 2.59 0.90
CA HIS A 126 7.26 1.91 0.87
C HIS A 126 8.03 2.01 2.19
N THR A 127 8.96 1.07 2.40
CA THR A 127 9.75 0.92 3.62
C THR A 127 11.25 0.85 3.39
N ASP A 128 11.73 0.97 2.13
CA ASP A 128 13.14 0.81 1.79
C ASP A 128 13.71 2.07 1.15
N TYR A 129 14.94 2.44 1.56
CA TYR A 129 15.65 3.57 0.96
C TYR A 129 15.92 3.40 -0.54
N ALA A 130 16.08 2.17 -1.02
CA ALA A 130 16.25 1.89 -2.45
C ALA A 130 15.01 2.31 -3.28
N GLN A 131 13.84 2.39 -2.63
CA GLN A 131 12.58 2.79 -3.24
C GLN A 131 12.25 4.27 -3.01
N CYS A 132 13.06 5.00 -2.24
CA CYS A 132 12.86 6.43 -1.99
C CYS A 132 13.29 7.30 -3.17
N VAL A 133 12.82 8.54 -3.17
CA VAL A 133 13.38 9.63 -3.97
C VAL A 133 14.88 9.82 -3.68
N ASP A 134 15.66 10.16 -4.70
CA ASP A 134 17.09 10.40 -4.53
C ASP A 134 17.36 11.54 -3.50
N GLY A 135 18.33 11.32 -2.59
CA GLY A 135 18.64 12.25 -1.49
C GLY A 135 17.81 12.02 -0.21
N ALA A 136 16.94 11.01 -0.17
CA ALA A 136 16.10 10.75 1.01
C ALA A 136 16.91 10.39 2.28
N ARG A 137 18.11 9.81 2.15
CA ARG A 137 18.97 9.47 3.30
C ARG A 137 19.46 10.68 4.08
N GLU A 138 19.62 11.82 3.43
CA GLU A 138 20.02 13.09 4.07
C GLU A 138 18.81 14.00 4.38
N ALA A 139 17.60 13.57 4.03
CA ALA A 139 16.35 14.27 4.32
C ALA A 139 15.87 14.00 5.75
N ILE A 140 14.92 14.78 6.21
CA ILE A 140 14.22 14.58 7.49
C ILE A 140 12.88 13.90 7.18
N ILE A 141 12.79 12.60 7.45
CA ILE A 141 11.55 11.85 7.29
C ILE A 141 10.70 12.07 8.55
N LEU A 142 9.58 12.77 8.41
CA LEU A 142 8.67 13.09 9.51
C LEU A 142 7.68 11.97 9.79
N GLN A 143 7.22 11.31 8.74
CA GLN A 143 6.15 10.32 8.83
C GLN A 143 6.34 9.21 7.79
N LYS A 144 5.85 8.01 8.11
CA LYS A 144 5.75 6.87 7.19
C LYS A 144 4.36 6.24 7.31
N ILE A 145 3.63 6.17 6.19
CA ILE A 145 2.28 5.58 6.09
C ILE A 145 2.37 4.46 5.06
N ASP A 146 2.18 3.21 5.50
CA ASP A 146 2.51 2.09 4.63
C ASP A 146 1.77 0.80 4.99
N HIS A 147 1.64 -0.11 4.03
CA HIS A 147 1.02 -1.42 4.21
C HIS A 147 1.98 -2.60 3.91
N HIS A 148 3.26 -2.33 3.69
CA HIS A 148 4.28 -3.35 3.48
C HIS A 148 4.87 -3.84 4.82
N VAL A 149 5.62 -4.96 4.75
CA VAL A 149 6.48 -5.36 5.86
C VAL A 149 7.59 -4.34 6.06
N GLU A 150 8.14 -4.24 7.27
CA GLU A 150 9.23 -3.32 7.57
C GLU A 150 10.47 -3.63 6.73
N GLY A 151 11.03 -2.60 6.10
CA GLY A 151 12.25 -2.66 5.31
C GLY A 151 13.45 -2.02 6.02
N ASP A 152 14.41 -1.49 5.26
CA ASP A 152 15.64 -0.89 5.81
C ASP A 152 15.44 0.53 6.41
N ILE A 153 14.27 1.15 6.20
CA ILE A 153 13.85 2.36 6.92
C ILE A 153 13.14 1.93 8.20
N ALA A 154 13.92 1.72 9.27
CA ALA A 154 13.38 1.20 10.52
C ALA A 154 12.29 2.12 11.12
N ASP A 155 11.14 1.56 11.48
CA ASP A 155 10.01 2.29 12.08
C ASP A 155 10.43 3.11 13.30
N ALA A 156 11.31 2.56 14.13
CA ALA A 156 11.82 3.21 15.36
C ALA A 156 12.61 4.50 15.10
N THR A 157 13.04 4.77 13.87
CA THR A 157 13.79 5.98 13.51
C THR A 157 12.91 7.12 13.01
N ILE A 158 11.63 6.86 12.77
CA ILE A 158 10.67 7.83 12.23
C ILE A 158 9.76 8.33 13.35
N PRO A 159 9.57 9.65 13.50
CA PRO A 159 8.76 10.20 14.60
C PRO A 159 7.29 9.72 14.61
N TYR A 160 6.72 9.47 13.44
CA TYR A 160 5.39 8.87 13.32
C TYR A 160 5.34 7.82 12.23
N VAL A 161 4.92 6.62 12.59
CA VAL A 161 4.69 5.52 11.65
C VAL A 161 3.27 5.00 11.84
N ARG A 162 2.55 4.87 10.73
CA ARG A 162 1.32 4.09 10.68
C ARG A 162 1.47 3.04 9.60
N ARG A 163 1.70 1.81 10.04
CA ARG A 163 1.92 0.66 9.16
C ARG A 163 0.94 -0.46 9.52
N GLU A 164 0.11 -0.84 8.56
CA GLU A 164 -0.95 -1.82 8.74
C GLU A 164 -0.92 -2.82 7.57
N MET A 165 -0.97 -4.12 7.90
CA MET A 165 -0.96 -5.20 6.88
C MET A 165 -2.35 -5.36 6.26
N ILE A 166 -2.71 -4.46 5.36
CA ILE A 166 -3.99 -4.40 4.64
C ILE A 166 -3.76 -4.26 3.13
N GLY A 167 -4.81 -4.17 2.35
CA GLY A 167 -4.72 -4.22 0.89
C GLY A 167 -4.07 -3.01 0.23
N SER A 168 -4.23 -1.79 0.79
CA SER A 168 -3.76 -0.54 0.17
C SER A 168 -3.40 0.51 1.23
N THR A 169 -2.37 1.30 0.97
CA THR A 169 -2.01 2.47 1.78
C THR A 169 -3.14 3.51 1.80
N ASN A 170 -3.91 3.63 0.71
CA ASN A 170 -5.08 4.54 0.69
C ASN A 170 -6.18 4.11 1.66
N THR A 171 -6.31 2.83 2.00
CA THR A 171 -7.22 2.36 3.05
C THR A 171 -6.79 2.89 4.43
N ILE A 172 -5.50 2.89 4.74
CA ILE A 172 -4.98 3.50 5.97
C ILE A 172 -5.30 4.99 6.03
N ILE A 173 -5.15 5.70 4.91
CA ILE A 173 -5.43 7.14 4.82
C ILE A 173 -6.93 7.41 4.97
N TYR A 174 -7.80 6.56 4.39
CA TYR A 174 -9.25 6.62 4.62
C TYR A 174 -9.58 6.52 6.11
N GLU A 175 -8.98 5.57 6.83
CA GLU A 175 -9.16 5.46 8.28
C GLU A 175 -8.67 6.70 9.03
N CYS A 176 -7.55 7.33 8.62
CA CYS A 176 -7.10 8.60 9.19
C CYS A 176 -8.17 9.70 9.07
N PHE A 177 -8.83 9.84 7.93
CA PHE A 177 -9.93 10.81 7.77
C PHE A 177 -11.09 10.51 8.71
N LYS A 178 -11.45 9.23 8.85
CA LYS A 178 -12.54 8.78 9.74
C LYS A 178 -12.23 9.06 11.20
N GLU A 179 -11.04 8.69 11.67
CA GLU A 179 -10.59 8.91 13.05
C GLU A 179 -10.52 10.39 13.43
N LEU A 180 -10.20 11.24 12.45
CA LEU A 180 -10.16 12.69 12.60
C LEU A 180 -11.53 13.37 12.50
N GLY A 181 -12.57 12.62 12.13
CA GLY A 181 -13.91 13.17 11.88
C GLY A 181 -13.96 14.13 10.69
N LEU A 182 -13.05 13.95 9.71
CA LEU A 182 -12.95 14.82 8.53
C LEU A 182 -13.80 14.29 7.38
N ASN A 183 -14.41 15.20 6.65
CA ASN A 183 -15.10 14.86 5.41
C ASN A 183 -14.10 14.57 4.29
N ILE A 184 -14.39 13.54 3.50
CA ILE A 184 -13.68 13.21 2.26
C ILE A 184 -14.49 13.82 1.12
N ASP A 185 -13.91 14.78 0.38
CA ASP A 185 -14.56 15.31 -0.82
C ASP A 185 -14.49 14.31 -2.00
N ASP A 186 -15.30 14.51 -3.03
CA ASP A 186 -15.40 13.57 -4.15
C ASP A 186 -14.10 13.40 -4.94
N GLU A 187 -13.26 14.42 -5.02
CA GLU A 187 -11.94 14.30 -5.65
C GLU A 187 -11.03 13.38 -4.83
N THR A 188 -10.96 13.60 -3.51
CA THR A 188 -10.20 12.76 -2.60
C THR A 188 -10.74 11.33 -2.58
N ALA A 189 -12.06 11.16 -2.62
CA ALA A 189 -12.71 9.85 -2.71
C ALA A 189 -12.29 9.09 -3.98
N ARG A 190 -12.25 9.76 -5.16
CA ARG A 190 -11.77 9.16 -6.41
C ARG A 190 -10.29 8.79 -6.35
N ILE A 191 -9.46 9.65 -5.78
CA ILE A 191 -8.02 9.39 -5.61
C ILE A 191 -7.80 8.15 -4.73
N MET A 192 -8.42 8.08 -3.55
CA MET A 192 -8.30 6.93 -2.66
C MET A 192 -8.83 5.64 -3.29
N LEU A 193 -10.01 5.72 -3.93
CA LEU A 193 -10.63 4.56 -4.56
C LEU A 193 -9.74 3.98 -5.67
N ALA A 194 -9.05 4.82 -6.44
CA ALA A 194 -8.11 4.37 -7.48
C ALA A 194 -6.99 3.50 -6.89
N GLY A 195 -6.35 3.92 -5.79
CA GLY A 195 -5.30 3.13 -5.12
C GLY A 195 -5.85 1.82 -4.54
N ILE A 196 -6.97 1.87 -3.81
CA ILE A 196 -7.61 0.67 -3.25
C ILE A 196 -7.94 -0.35 -4.34
N VAL A 197 -8.53 0.11 -5.46
CA VAL A 197 -8.90 -0.79 -6.57
C VAL A 197 -7.69 -1.42 -7.22
N SER A 198 -6.63 -0.66 -7.48
CA SER A 198 -5.39 -1.17 -8.09
C SER A 198 -4.74 -2.22 -7.19
N ASP A 199 -4.46 -1.88 -5.94
CA ASP A 199 -3.68 -2.75 -5.05
C ASP A 199 -4.45 -4.00 -4.60
N THR A 200 -5.77 -3.92 -4.47
CA THR A 200 -6.63 -5.05 -4.14
C THR A 200 -7.18 -5.80 -5.37
N ARG A 201 -6.92 -5.31 -6.59
CA ARG A 201 -7.59 -5.75 -7.82
C ARG A 201 -9.11 -5.81 -7.62
N ASN A 202 -9.67 -4.67 -7.27
CA ASN A 202 -11.09 -4.54 -6.95
C ASN A 202 -11.55 -5.58 -5.91
N LEU A 203 -10.82 -5.71 -4.80
CA LEU A 203 -11.06 -6.61 -3.66
C LEU A 203 -10.84 -8.11 -3.96
N SER A 204 -10.21 -8.48 -5.07
CA SER A 204 -10.03 -9.88 -5.44
C SER A 204 -8.71 -10.51 -4.96
N LYS A 205 -7.72 -9.70 -4.56
CA LYS A 205 -6.43 -10.22 -4.06
C LYS A 205 -6.55 -10.79 -2.64
N THR A 206 -5.73 -11.78 -2.33
CA THR A 206 -5.67 -12.46 -1.01
C THR A 206 -5.19 -11.56 0.14
N ILE A 207 -4.51 -10.45 -0.19
CA ILE A 207 -4.09 -9.43 0.79
C ILE A 207 -5.22 -8.48 1.20
N THR A 208 -6.37 -8.53 0.51
CA THR A 208 -7.52 -7.68 0.79
C THR A 208 -8.06 -7.97 2.18
N SER A 209 -8.21 -6.92 2.99
CA SER A 209 -8.79 -6.98 4.32
C SER A 209 -10.26 -6.56 4.32
N ASN A 210 -10.95 -6.79 5.44
CA ASN A 210 -12.32 -6.28 5.62
C ASN A 210 -12.35 -4.74 5.65
N ILE A 211 -11.28 -4.09 6.10
CA ILE A 211 -11.16 -2.62 6.16
C ILE A 211 -11.10 -2.05 4.73
N ASP A 212 -10.39 -2.70 3.81
CA ASP A 212 -10.38 -2.31 2.39
C ASP A 212 -11.78 -2.39 1.79
N SER A 213 -12.54 -3.44 2.12
CA SER A 213 -13.92 -3.60 1.65
C SER A 213 -14.85 -2.53 2.18
N ILE A 214 -14.69 -2.11 3.44
CA ILE A 214 -15.46 -1.02 4.06
C ILE A 214 -15.13 0.31 3.38
N ALA A 215 -13.85 0.63 3.20
CA ALA A 215 -13.41 1.85 2.52
C ALA A 215 -13.91 1.90 1.07
N TRP A 216 -13.74 0.80 0.32
CA TRP A 216 -14.22 0.66 -1.05
C TRP A 216 -15.74 0.89 -1.14
N GLN A 217 -16.53 0.25 -0.26
CA GLN A 217 -17.99 0.39 -0.25
C GLN A 217 -18.42 1.84 0.08
N ALA A 218 -17.78 2.48 1.04
CA ALA A 218 -18.09 3.85 1.41
C ALA A 218 -17.79 4.83 0.26
N LEU A 219 -16.59 4.72 -0.35
CA LEU A 219 -16.16 5.59 -1.44
C LEU A 219 -16.98 5.38 -2.71
N THR A 220 -17.26 4.13 -3.11
CA THR A 220 -18.12 3.85 -4.27
C THR A 220 -19.56 4.34 -4.06
N THR A 221 -20.11 4.19 -2.85
CA THR A 221 -21.45 4.71 -2.49
C THR A 221 -21.47 6.23 -2.58
N GLN A 222 -20.47 6.92 -2.02
CA GLN A 222 -20.37 8.38 -2.11
C GLN A 222 -20.32 8.87 -3.56
N LEU A 223 -19.56 8.19 -4.41
CA LEU A 223 -19.35 8.56 -5.80
C LEU A 223 -20.48 8.07 -6.73
N GLY A 224 -21.44 7.29 -6.24
CA GLY A 224 -22.52 6.72 -7.04
C GLY A 224 -22.04 5.70 -8.08
N ILE A 225 -20.91 5.02 -7.84
CA ILE A 225 -20.33 4.04 -8.76
C ILE A 225 -20.81 2.64 -8.38
N SER A 226 -21.47 1.96 -9.31
CA SER A 226 -21.94 0.58 -9.08
C SER A 226 -20.80 -0.43 -9.12
N SER A 227 -20.98 -1.60 -8.49
CA SER A 227 -20.01 -2.71 -8.54
C SER A 227 -19.69 -3.15 -9.97
N ASP A 228 -20.69 -3.18 -10.87
CA ASP A 228 -20.48 -3.51 -12.27
C ASP A 228 -19.61 -2.47 -12.99
N SER A 229 -19.85 -1.18 -12.71
CA SER A 229 -19.00 -0.10 -13.24
C SER A 229 -17.58 -0.20 -12.71
N MET A 230 -17.39 -0.51 -11.42
CA MET A 230 -16.05 -0.71 -10.85
C MET A 230 -15.34 -1.91 -11.45
N ALA A 231 -16.05 -3.01 -11.75
CA ALA A 231 -15.46 -4.16 -12.43
C ALA A 231 -14.95 -3.80 -13.85
N VAL A 232 -15.68 -2.94 -14.57
CA VAL A 232 -15.23 -2.41 -15.87
C VAL A 232 -14.01 -1.49 -15.73
N ILE A 233 -14.04 -0.59 -14.75
CA ILE A 233 -12.91 0.33 -14.49
C ILE A 233 -11.65 -0.47 -14.15
N ASN A 234 -11.74 -1.43 -13.22
CA ASN A 234 -10.62 -2.29 -12.84
C ASN A 234 -10.03 -3.04 -14.04
N ARG A 235 -10.89 -3.64 -14.88
CA ARG A 235 -10.40 -4.31 -16.11
C ARG A 235 -9.64 -3.34 -17.01
N ASN A 236 -10.15 -2.13 -17.23
CA ASN A 236 -9.48 -1.15 -18.07
C ASN A 236 -8.14 -0.67 -17.44
N MET A 237 -8.04 -0.66 -16.11
CA MET A 237 -6.78 -0.42 -15.40
C MET A 237 -5.78 -1.56 -15.67
N GLU A 238 -6.21 -2.82 -15.52
CA GLU A 238 -5.39 -4.00 -15.83
C GLU A 238 -4.95 -4.04 -17.31
N ASP A 239 -5.86 -3.72 -18.25
CA ASP A 239 -5.54 -3.62 -19.67
C ASP A 239 -4.49 -2.52 -19.94
N ALA A 240 -4.61 -1.37 -19.28
CA ALA A 240 -3.63 -0.29 -19.38
C ALA A 240 -2.27 -0.67 -18.76
N ALA A 241 -2.28 -1.35 -17.61
CA ALA A 241 -1.05 -1.85 -16.95
C ALA A 241 -0.27 -2.82 -17.85
N ASN A 242 -0.99 -3.67 -18.60
CA ASN A 242 -0.43 -4.73 -19.44
C ASN A 242 -0.29 -4.32 -20.91
N ASP A 243 -0.55 -3.07 -21.26
CA ASP A 243 -0.32 -2.54 -22.59
C ASP A 243 1.15 -2.13 -22.77
N TYR A 244 1.95 -3.01 -23.31
CA TYR A 244 3.37 -2.77 -23.62
C TYR A 244 3.61 -2.21 -25.03
N SER A 245 2.58 -1.80 -25.75
CA SER A 245 2.70 -1.29 -27.13
C SER A 245 3.62 -0.07 -27.19
N GLY A 246 4.60 -0.11 -28.09
CA GLY A 246 5.58 0.95 -28.29
C GLY A 246 6.67 1.05 -27.22
N MET A 247 6.72 0.14 -26.24
CA MET A 247 7.80 0.04 -25.27
C MET A 247 8.93 -0.85 -25.78
N THR A 248 10.16 -0.51 -25.42
CA THR A 248 11.32 -1.42 -25.59
C THR A 248 11.25 -2.54 -24.54
N ASP A 249 12.03 -3.62 -24.74
CA ASP A 249 12.06 -4.73 -23.78
C ASP A 249 12.60 -4.29 -22.41
N GLU A 250 13.56 -3.34 -22.37
CA GLU A 250 14.03 -2.73 -21.13
C GLU A 250 12.92 -1.96 -20.41
N GLU A 251 12.16 -1.14 -21.14
CA GLU A 251 11.04 -0.39 -20.58
C GLU A 251 9.96 -1.33 -20.04
N ILE A 252 9.73 -2.48 -20.68
CA ILE A 252 8.78 -3.49 -20.22
C ILE A 252 9.23 -4.06 -18.87
N VAL A 253 10.49 -4.53 -18.76
CA VAL A 253 11.03 -5.07 -17.50
C VAL A 253 10.96 -4.02 -16.37
N LEU A 254 11.10 -2.75 -16.71
CA LEU A 254 11.11 -1.62 -15.77
C LEU A 254 9.74 -1.00 -15.52
N SER A 255 8.66 -1.47 -16.16
CA SER A 255 7.33 -0.86 -16.09
C SER A 255 6.68 -0.95 -14.70
N ASP A 256 6.87 -2.05 -13.98
CA ASP A 256 6.56 -2.23 -12.55
C ASP A 256 7.75 -2.89 -11.86
N TYR A 257 8.81 -2.11 -11.71
CA TYR A 257 10.09 -2.55 -11.17
C TYR A 257 10.37 -1.90 -9.82
N LYS A 258 10.87 -2.67 -8.86
CA LYS A 258 11.30 -2.18 -7.55
C LYS A 258 12.72 -2.65 -7.22
N ASP A 259 13.48 -1.76 -6.60
CA ASP A 259 14.80 -2.05 -6.04
C ASP A 259 14.69 -2.49 -4.58
N TYR A 260 15.54 -3.45 -4.18
CA TYR A 260 15.65 -3.95 -2.81
C TYR A 260 17.11 -4.10 -2.42
N GLU A 261 17.40 -3.88 -1.14
CA GLU A 261 18.68 -4.24 -0.50
C GLU A 261 18.37 -5.29 0.58
N ILE A 262 18.74 -6.54 0.33
CA ILE A 262 18.38 -7.67 1.18
C ILE A 262 19.67 -8.38 1.63
N ASN A 263 20.01 -8.34 2.92
CA ASN A 263 21.15 -9.02 3.53
C ASN A 263 22.48 -8.77 2.77
N GLY A 264 22.68 -7.55 2.28
CA GLY A 264 23.88 -7.14 1.53
C GLY A 264 23.84 -7.45 0.03
N HIS A 265 22.70 -7.96 -0.48
CA HIS A 265 22.48 -8.17 -1.91
C HIS A 265 21.61 -7.06 -2.49
N SER A 266 22.08 -6.44 -3.57
CA SER A 266 21.29 -5.47 -4.33
C SER A 266 20.45 -6.19 -5.38
N ILE A 267 19.12 -6.08 -5.27
CA ILE A 267 18.16 -6.87 -6.04
C ILE A 267 17.22 -5.95 -6.82
N GLY A 268 17.00 -6.28 -8.10
CA GLY A 268 15.92 -5.71 -8.88
C GLY A 268 14.78 -6.72 -9.05
N PHE A 269 13.53 -6.26 -8.96
CA PHE A 269 12.36 -7.12 -9.10
C PHE A 269 11.30 -6.47 -9.98
N GLY A 270 11.06 -7.05 -11.17
CA GLY A 270 9.99 -6.68 -12.10
C GLY A 270 8.68 -7.47 -11.83
N SER A 271 7.54 -6.87 -12.15
CA SER A 271 6.24 -7.54 -12.10
C SER A 271 5.51 -7.28 -13.42
N LEU A 272 5.28 -8.34 -14.16
CA LEU A 272 4.78 -8.32 -15.53
C LEU A 272 3.57 -9.23 -15.66
N ALA A 273 2.83 -9.11 -16.76
CA ALA A 273 1.81 -10.08 -17.14
C ALA A 273 1.88 -10.35 -18.65
N CYS A 274 1.54 -11.56 -19.05
CA CYS A 274 1.51 -11.93 -20.46
C CYS A 274 0.43 -12.97 -20.73
N LYS A 275 -0.21 -12.88 -21.90
CA LYS A 275 -1.16 -13.90 -22.36
C LYS A 275 -0.42 -15.21 -22.60
N GLN A 276 -1.02 -16.32 -22.14
CA GLN A 276 -0.44 -17.66 -22.28
C GLN A 276 0.03 -17.98 -23.71
N ALA A 277 -0.74 -17.57 -24.70
CA ALA A 277 -0.40 -17.81 -26.11
C ALA A 277 0.91 -17.14 -26.57
N GLU A 278 1.34 -16.09 -25.89
CA GLU A 278 2.54 -15.28 -26.21
C GLU A 278 3.69 -15.54 -25.21
N MET A 279 3.44 -16.32 -24.16
CA MET A 279 4.31 -16.44 -22.98
C MET A 279 5.74 -16.86 -23.32
N ASP A 280 5.95 -17.89 -24.13
CA ASP A 280 7.30 -18.36 -24.44
C ASP A 280 8.14 -17.32 -25.20
N ALA A 281 7.53 -16.62 -26.16
CA ALA A 281 8.20 -15.55 -26.89
C ALA A 281 8.47 -14.34 -25.98
N PHE A 282 7.54 -14.01 -25.08
CA PHE A 282 7.68 -12.92 -24.13
C PHE A 282 8.81 -13.23 -23.12
N ILE A 283 8.84 -14.41 -22.53
CA ILE A 283 9.91 -14.83 -21.61
C ILE A 283 11.26 -14.76 -22.30
N ALA A 284 11.38 -15.25 -23.54
CA ALA A 284 12.65 -15.22 -24.27
C ALA A 284 13.16 -13.78 -24.47
N ARG A 285 12.28 -12.83 -24.81
CA ARG A 285 12.62 -11.40 -24.92
C ARG A 285 13.06 -10.81 -23.58
N MET A 286 12.29 -11.07 -22.51
CA MET A 286 12.61 -10.55 -21.18
C MET A 286 13.95 -11.08 -20.66
N LEU A 287 14.21 -12.39 -20.80
CA LEU A 287 15.52 -12.97 -20.44
C LEU A 287 16.67 -12.37 -21.24
N ALA A 288 16.47 -12.09 -22.52
CA ALA A 288 17.51 -11.53 -23.38
C ALA A 288 17.95 -10.12 -22.94
N VAL A 289 17.05 -9.32 -22.36
CA VAL A 289 17.31 -7.94 -21.94
C VAL A 289 17.73 -7.83 -20.47
N MET A 290 17.45 -8.83 -19.62
CA MET A 290 17.81 -8.79 -18.19
C MET A 290 19.27 -8.45 -17.90
N PRO A 291 20.29 -8.95 -18.65
CA PRO A 291 21.67 -8.58 -18.42
C PRO A 291 21.92 -7.06 -18.51
N GLU A 292 21.33 -6.41 -19.51
CA GLU A 292 21.50 -4.96 -19.73
C GLU A 292 20.75 -4.16 -18.65
N VAL A 293 19.51 -4.56 -18.32
CA VAL A 293 18.74 -3.95 -17.22
C VAL A 293 19.46 -4.07 -15.89
N MET A 294 20.03 -5.25 -15.58
CA MET A 294 20.78 -5.47 -14.35
C MET A 294 22.01 -4.55 -14.26
N LYS A 295 22.75 -4.41 -15.36
CA LYS A 295 23.90 -3.50 -15.46
C LYS A 295 23.49 -2.03 -15.35
N GLN A 296 22.45 -1.60 -16.06
CA GLN A 296 21.91 -0.23 -16.01
C GLN A 296 21.48 0.16 -14.59
N LYS A 297 20.84 -0.76 -13.86
CA LYS A 297 20.38 -0.54 -12.50
C LYS A 297 21.46 -0.78 -11.43
N GLY A 298 22.62 -1.31 -11.80
CA GLY A 298 23.69 -1.63 -10.85
C GLY A 298 23.29 -2.70 -9.86
N ARG A 299 22.49 -3.69 -10.27
CA ARG A 299 22.01 -4.77 -9.38
C ARG A 299 22.91 -6.00 -9.51
N GLN A 300 22.97 -6.79 -8.42
CA GLN A 300 23.68 -8.09 -8.40
C GLN A 300 22.75 -9.22 -8.84
N MET A 301 21.46 -9.08 -8.54
CA MET A 301 20.43 -10.05 -8.85
C MET A 301 19.25 -9.36 -9.51
N LEU A 302 18.68 -9.97 -10.53
CA LEU A 302 17.47 -9.48 -11.18
C LEU A 302 16.44 -10.61 -11.26
N PHE A 303 15.26 -10.35 -10.75
CA PHE A 303 14.11 -11.23 -10.80
C PHE A 303 12.94 -10.54 -11.48
N ALA A 304 12.06 -11.30 -12.12
CA ALA A 304 10.75 -10.82 -12.49
C ALA A 304 9.71 -11.94 -12.42
N LYS A 305 8.54 -11.61 -11.88
CA LYS A 305 7.36 -12.47 -12.04
C LYS A 305 6.62 -12.07 -13.31
N ILE A 306 6.00 -13.04 -13.97
CA ILE A 306 5.14 -12.84 -15.13
C ILE A 306 3.84 -13.60 -14.86
N ASP A 307 2.76 -12.86 -14.61
CA ASP A 307 1.44 -13.44 -14.42
C ASP A 307 0.97 -14.10 -15.73
N ASN A 308 0.59 -15.37 -15.65
CA ASN A 308 0.09 -16.13 -16.81
C ASN A 308 -1.38 -15.84 -17.02
N LEU A 309 -1.71 -15.08 -18.06
CA LEU A 309 -3.08 -14.69 -18.41
C LEU A 309 -3.69 -15.73 -19.34
N VAL A 310 -4.61 -16.56 -18.82
CA VAL A 310 -5.36 -17.54 -19.60
C VAL A 310 -6.78 -17.04 -19.92
N PRO A 311 -7.40 -17.46 -21.05
CA PRO A 311 -8.77 -17.07 -21.35
C PRO A 311 -9.73 -17.48 -20.25
N ASN A 312 -10.54 -16.55 -19.79
CA ASN A 312 -11.58 -16.83 -18.79
C ASN A 312 -12.75 -17.60 -19.43
N THR A 313 -13.03 -18.79 -18.93
CA THR A 313 -14.14 -19.63 -19.36
C THR A 313 -15.38 -19.54 -18.45
N GLY A 314 -15.29 -18.74 -17.37
CA GLY A 314 -16.35 -18.54 -16.39
C GLY A 314 -17.54 -17.72 -16.90
N SER A 315 -18.53 -17.54 -16.04
CA SER A 315 -19.74 -16.76 -16.32
C SER A 315 -19.48 -15.27 -16.49
N ASP A 316 -18.39 -14.75 -15.93
CA ASP A 316 -17.94 -13.35 -15.97
C ASP A 316 -16.98 -13.04 -17.13
N LYS A 317 -16.72 -13.99 -18.04
CA LYS A 317 -15.79 -13.83 -19.18
C LYS A 317 -16.06 -12.58 -20.04
N GLY A 318 -17.28 -12.08 -20.06
CA GLY A 318 -17.63 -10.85 -20.78
C GLY A 318 -17.06 -9.58 -20.15
N THR A 319 -16.86 -9.58 -18.84
CA THR A 319 -16.30 -8.48 -18.07
C THR A 319 -14.85 -8.72 -17.66
N LYS A 320 -14.42 -9.98 -17.58
CA LYS A 320 -13.06 -10.40 -17.24
C LYS A 320 -12.57 -11.45 -18.26
N PRO A 321 -12.04 -11.03 -19.42
CA PRO A 321 -11.71 -11.95 -20.52
C PRO A 321 -10.54 -12.89 -20.20
N TYR A 322 -9.68 -12.53 -19.26
CA TYR A 322 -8.56 -13.32 -18.80
C TYR A 322 -8.58 -13.51 -17.29
N VAL A 323 -8.02 -14.60 -16.83
CA VAL A 323 -7.73 -14.89 -15.41
C VAL A 323 -6.27 -15.28 -15.27
N GLU A 324 -5.70 -15.06 -14.10
CA GLU A 324 -4.35 -15.52 -13.79
C GLU A 324 -4.38 -17.02 -13.48
N ASP A 325 -3.46 -17.76 -14.10
CA ASP A 325 -3.26 -19.19 -13.88
C ASP A 325 -1.77 -19.48 -13.63
N GLY A 326 -1.34 -19.18 -12.41
CA GLY A 326 0.04 -19.30 -12.00
C GLY A 326 0.93 -18.15 -12.50
N ILE A 327 2.20 -18.23 -12.13
CA ILE A 327 3.24 -17.29 -12.52
C ILE A 327 4.46 -17.99 -13.08
N TYR A 328 5.06 -17.40 -14.10
CA TYR A 328 6.44 -17.66 -14.49
C TYR A 328 7.35 -16.72 -13.72
N PHE A 329 8.44 -17.26 -13.18
CA PHE A 329 9.43 -16.50 -12.45
C PHE A 329 10.74 -16.58 -13.18
N ILE A 330 11.20 -15.45 -13.73
CA ILE A 330 12.44 -15.36 -14.46
C ILE A 330 13.53 -14.70 -13.61
N TYR A 331 14.77 -15.13 -13.80
CA TYR A 331 15.89 -14.69 -12.98
C TYR A 331 17.18 -14.58 -13.78
N TYR A 332 18.05 -13.63 -13.39
CA TYR A 332 19.37 -13.42 -13.96
C TYR A 332 20.35 -12.87 -12.91
N GLY A 333 21.60 -13.33 -12.95
CA GLY A 333 22.68 -12.94 -12.05
C GLY A 333 23.19 -14.09 -11.20
N GLU A 334 24.35 -13.90 -10.56
CA GLU A 334 24.97 -14.94 -9.74
C GLU A 334 24.09 -15.28 -8.52
N GLY A 335 23.96 -16.57 -8.21
CA GLY A 335 23.16 -17.05 -7.07
C GLY A 335 21.64 -17.05 -7.29
N THR A 336 21.10 -16.35 -8.28
CA THR A 336 19.65 -16.21 -8.51
C THR A 336 18.94 -17.53 -8.74
N LYS A 337 19.58 -18.49 -9.43
CA LYS A 337 19.02 -19.83 -9.66
C LYS A 337 18.72 -20.53 -8.35
N LYS A 338 19.69 -20.56 -7.42
CA LYS A 338 19.51 -21.21 -6.11
C LYS A 338 18.31 -20.60 -5.35
N VAL A 339 18.22 -19.29 -5.32
CA VAL A 339 17.13 -18.57 -4.67
C VAL A 339 15.78 -18.85 -5.35
N ALA A 340 15.72 -18.77 -6.69
CA ALA A 340 14.49 -19.04 -7.42
C ALA A 340 13.99 -20.48 -7.25
N GLU A 341 14.87 -21.47 -7.33
CA GLU A 341 14.51 -22.89 -7.15
C GLU A 341 14.11 -23.23 -5.70
N ALA A 342 14.68 -22.55 -4.70
CA ALA A 342 14.27 -22.70 -3.31
C ALA A 342 12.86 -22.16 -3.05
N VAL A 343 12.50 -21.05 -3.71
CA VAL A 343 11.18 -20.40 -3.54
C VAL A 343 10.09 -21.06 -4.38
N PHE A 344 10.39 -21.46 -5.62
CA PHE A 344 9.40 -21.90 -6.61
C PHE A 344 9.53 -23.35 -7.08
N GLY A 345 10.53 -24.08 -6.56
CA GLY A 345 10.85 -25.44 -7.04
C GLY A 345 11.76 -25.41 -8.27
N PRO A 346 12.07 -26.60 -8.84
CA PRO A 346 13.05 -26.75 -9.90
C PRO A 346 12.73 -25.92 -11.14
N SER A 347 13.77 -25.38 -11.76
CA SER A 347 13.63 -24.61 -13.00
C SER A 347 13.06 -25.45 -14.13
N LEU A 348 12.07 -24.91 -14.85
CA LEU A 348 11.54 -25.51 -16.09
C LEU A 348 12.60 -25.54 -17.20
N ARG A 349 13.38 -24.46 -17.29
CA ARG A 349 14.51 -24.26 -18.21
C ARG A 349 15.42 -23.19 -17.61
N GLU A 350 16.57 -22.97 -18.24
CA GLU A 350 17.53 -21.95 -17.78
C GLU A 350 16.85 -20.58 -17.62
N GLY A 351 17.01 -20.01 -16.43
CA GLY A 351 16.44 -18.67 -16.08
C GLY A 351 14.94 -18.66 -15.77
N VAL A 352 14.23 -19.82 -15.70
CA VAL A 352 12.77 -19.86 -15.58
C VAL A 352 12.29 -20.90 -14.58
N CYS A 353 11.55 -20.49 -13.56
CA CYS A 353 10.69 -21.34 -12.72
C CYS A 353 9.22 -21.09 -13.05
N TYR A 354 8.34 -22.00 -12.58
CA TYR A 354 6.89 -21.85 -12.68
C TYR A 354 6.22 -22.35 -11.41
N THR A 355 5.16 -21.68 -10.99
CA THR A 355 4.26 -22.15 -9.94
C THR A 355 2.81 -21.88 -10.30
N VAL A 356 1.92 -22.74 -9.85
CA VAL A 356 0.46 -22.56 -9.97
C VAL A 356 -0.09 -21.53 -8.96
N GLU A 357 0.73 -21.12 -7.97
CA GLU A 357 0.33 -20.12 -7.01
C GLU A 357 0.36 -18.73 -7.65
N ASN A 358 -0.71 -17.97 -7.51
CA ASN A 358 -0.79 -16.57 -7.93
C ASN A 358 -0.22 -15.67 -6.82
N LEU A 359 1.09 -15.54 -6.77
CA LEU A 359 1.81 -14.80 -5.72
C LEU A 359 2.05 -13.34 -6.15
N SER A 360 1.72 -12.44 -5.27
CA SER A 360 2.13 -11.03 -5.40
C SER A 360 3.61 -10.85 -5.05
N ARG A 361 4.23 -9.76 -5.51
CA ARG A 361 5.61 -9.37 -5.12
C ARG A 361 5.74 -9.28 -3.59
N LYS A 362 4.72 -8.77 -2.88
CA LYS A 362 4.67 -8.68 -1.40
C LYS A 362 4.77 -10.05 -0.70
N GLN A 363 4.36 -11.12 -1.37
CA GLN A 363 4.48 -12.50 -0.88
C GLN A 363 5.77 -13.19 -1.31
N ILE A 364 6.32 -12.80 -2.45
CA ILE A 364 7.56 -13.39 -3.01
C ILE A 364 8.81 -12.82 -2.31
N VAL A 365 8.90 -11.50 -2.13
CA VAL A 365 10.08 -10.84 -1.55
C VAL A 365 10.44 -11.38 -0.17
N PRO A 366 9.50 -11.61 0.77
CA PRO A 366 9.83 -12.25 2.05
C PRO A 366 10.43 -13.66 1.90
N ARG A 367 9.94 -14.48 0.93
CA ARG A 367 10.50 -15.82 0.66
C ARG A 367 11.93 -15.73 0.14
N ILE A 368 12.22 -14.77 -0.77
CA ILE A 368 13.59 -14.49 -1.24
C ILE A 368 14.48 -14.04 -0.07
N THR A 369 13.96 -13.21 0.83
CA THR A 369 14.69 -12.71 2.01
C THR A 369 15.13 -13.86 2.92
N GLU A 370 14.30 -14.88 3.12
CA GLU A 370 14.66 -16.07 3.91
C GLU A 370 15.79 -16.85 3.26
N GLU A 371 15.78 -17.00 1.93
CA GLU A 371 16.80 -17.77 1.18
C GLU A 371 18.15 -17.05 1.06
N LEU A 372 18.19 -15.75 1.35
CA LEU A 372 19.41 -14.93 1.32
C LEU A 372 20.02 -14.72 2.72
N LYS A 373 19.45 -15.32 3.77
CA LYS A 373 20.05 -15.32 5.12
C LYS A 373 21.24 -16.26 5.19
#